data_181bf608a157f8d7a3160964a7336658
#
_entry.id   181bf608a157f8d7a3160964a7336658
#
_cell.length_a   1.000
_cell.length_b   1.000
_cell.length_c   1.000
_cell.angle_alpha   90.00
_cell.angle_beta   90.00
_cell.angle_gamma   90.00
#
_symmetry.space_group_name_H-M   'P 1'
#
loop_
_entity.id
_entity.type
_entity.pdbx_description
1 polymer ?
#
loop_
_entity_poly.entity_id
_entity_poly.type
_entity_poly.pdbx_seq_one_letter_code
_entity_poly.pdbx_strand_id
1 'polypeptide(L)'
;MATINTSLTLSSGDLLTSNLAFSVASTLTTAGTATTGLSKTTGLARTNFTNDPLQSKLLYRSDDALTNGSNKVYLKNLSIIPAEFFTIYIDQEEMGRLYAGDFAFFPWTATAGVKETF
;
A
#
# COMPACT_ATOMS: atom_id res chain seq x y z
N MET A 1 11.69 21.15 -2.19
CA MET A 1 10.61 20.14 -2.25
C MET A 1 11.08 18.87 -1.56
N ALA A 2 10.28 18.32 -0.68
CA ALA A 2 10.62 17.07 -0.02
C ALA A 2 10.60 15.90 -1.03
N THR A 3 11.53 15.00 -0.91
CA THR A 3 11.58 13.79 -1.74
C THR A 3 11.38 12.55 -0.89
N ILE A 4 10.72 11.57 -1.45
CA ILE A 4 10.57 10.24 -0.85
C ILE A 4 11.14 9.22 -1.81
N ASN A 5 12.14 8.51 -1.35
CA ASN A 5 12.80 7.48 -2.13
C ASN A 5 12.36 6.10 -1.67
N THR A 6 12.20 5.19 -2.62
CA THR A 6 11.90 3.79 -2.35
C THR A 6 12.97 2.91 -2.94
N SER A 7 13.19 1.77 -2.29
CA SER A 7 13.95 0.67 -2.89
C SER A 7 13.22 -0.64 -2.64
N LEU A 8 13.18 -1.49 -3.64
CA LEU A 8 12.62 -2.83 -3.57
C LEU A 8 13.67 -3.83 -4.02
N THR A 9 13.91 -4.84 -3.19
CA THR A 9 14.81 -5.94 -3.51
C THR A 9 14.05 -7.25 -3.40
N LEU A 10 14.06 -8.03 -4.46
CA LEU A 10 13.53 -9.39 -4.50
C LEU A 10 14.68 -10.36 -4.81
N SER A 11 14.84 -11.36 -3.97
CA SER A 11 15.90 -12.36 -4.17
C SER A 11 15.43 -13.75 -3.75
N SER A 12 15.79 -14.74 -4.52
CA SER A 12 15.55 -16.15 -4.18
C SER A 12 16.61 -17.01 -4.86
N GLY A 13 17.12 -17.99 -4.13
CA GLY A 13 18.06 -18.96 -4.67
C GLY A 13 17.41 -20.29 -5.10
N ASP A 14 16.13 -20.48 -4.78
CA ASP A 14 15.45 -21.78 -4.92
C ASP A 14 14.08 -21.72 -5.61
N LEU A 15 13.55 -20.53 -5.85
CA LEU A 15 12.24 -20.37 -6.50
C LEU A 15 12.26 -20.77 -7.97
N LEU A 16 13.36 -20.53 -8.65
CA LEU A 16 13.57 -20.83 -10.08
C LEU A 16 14.84 -21.66 -10.24
N THR A 17 15.03 -22.23 -11.43
CA THR A 17 16.26 -22.96 -11.77
C THR A 17 17.50 -22.07 -11.77
N SER A 18 17.33 -20.77 -11.94
CA SER A 18 18.35 -19.74 -11.76
C SER A 18 17.98 -18.81 -10.62
N ASN A 19 18.97 -18.19 -10.00
CA ASN A 19 18.70 -17.25 -8.91
C ASN A 19 17.86 -16.08 -9.38
N LEU A 20 16.84 -15.75 -8.61
CA LEU A 20 16.10 -14.51 -8.77
C LEU A 20 16.85 -13.40 -8.01
N ALA A 21 17.25 -12.39 -8.72
CA ALA A 21 17.85 -11.19 -8.13
C ALA A 21 17.30 -9.96 -8.83
N PHE A 22 16.55 -9.16 -8.11
CA PHE A 22 15.93 -7.95 -8.63
C PHE A 22 16.05 -6.85 -7.60
N SER A 23 16.50 -5.69 -8.04
CA SER A 23 16.55 -4.50 -7.19
C SER A 23 16.20 -3.27 -8.00
N VAL A 24 15.33 -2.45 -7.47
CA VAL A 24 14.94 -1.18 -8.06
C VAL A 24 14.87 -0.09 -6.99
N ALA A 25 15.35 1.07 -7.33
CA ALA A 25 15.23 2.26 -6.50
C ALA A 25 14.59 3.38 -7.33
N SER A 26 13.71 4.14 -6.69
CA SER A 26 12.99 5.21 -7.37
C SER A 26 12.62 6.32 -6.39
N THR A 27 12.52 7.53 -6.91
CA THR A 27 11.91 8.65 -6.20
C THR A 27 10.42 8.68 -6.53
N LEU A 28 9.58 8.70 -5.49
CA LEU A 28 8.15 8.70 -5.67
C LEU A 28 7.66 10.01 -6.27
N THR A 29 6.63 9.91 -7.10
CA THR A 29 6.01 11.06 -7.76
C THR A 29 4.54 11.18 -7.39
N THR A 30 4.03 12.40 -7.35
CA THR A 30 2.61 12.67 -7.09
C THR A 30 1.78 12.60 -8.36
N ALA A 31 2.01 13.50 -9.27
CA ALA A 31 1.36 13.59 -10.59
C ALA A 31 1.93 14.77 -11.38
N GLY A 32 1.72 14.77 -12.68
CA GLY A 32 2.04 15.88 -13.56
C GLY A 32 3.49 15.96 -13.99
N THR A 33 3.80 16.93 -14.80
CA THR A 33 5.07 17.01 -15.53
C THR A 33 6.24 17.55 -14.71
N ALA A 34 5.99 18.17 -13.58
CA ALA A 34 7.05 18.83 -12.81
C ALA A 34 7.09 18.42 -11.34
N THR A 35 6.29 17.47 -10.94
CA THR A 35 6.17 17.08 -9.54
C THR A 35 6.87 15.77 -9.27
N THR A 36 7.93 15.84 -8.51
CA THR A 36 8.61 14.67 -7.94
C THR A 36 8.41 14.66 -6.43
N GLY A 37 8.48 13.46 -5.85
CA GLY A 37 8.28 13.29 -4.43
C GLY A 37 6.82 13.43 -3.99
N LEU A 38 6.61 13.34 -2.70
CA LEU A 38 5.32 13.48 -2.05
C LEU A 38 5.39 14.59 -1.01
N SER A 39 4.40 15.46 -0.99
CA SER A 39 4.41 16.64 -0.12
C SER A 39 3.65 16.44 1.19
N LYS A 40 2.83 15.41 1.28
CA LYS A 40 1.97 15.15 2.43
C LYS A 40 1.98 13.68 2.80
N THR A 41 1.76 13.40 4.07
CA THR A 41 1.66 12.03 4.58
C THR A 41 0.64 11.98 5.71
N THR A 42 -0.05 10.85 5.82
CA THR A 42 -0.82 10.52 7.02
C THR A 42 0.06 9.98 8.14
N GLY A 43 1.35 9.74 7.85
CA GLY A 43 2.24 9.02 8.73
C GLY A 43 1.93 7.53 8.77
N LEU A 44 2.65 6.81 9.62
CA LEU A 44 2.42 5.39 9.87
C LEU A 44 1.55 5.20 11.09
N ALA A 45 0.49 4.43 10.95
CA ALA A 45 -0.42 4.08 12.03
C ALA A 45 -0.54 2.56 12.14
N ARG A 46 -0.72 2.08 13.36
CA ARG A 46 -1.00 0.68 13.64
C ARG A 46 -2.46 0.54 14.08
N THR A 47 -3.14 -0.42 13.49
CA THR A 47 -4.53 -0.71 13.79
C THR A 47 -4.67 -2.17 14.19
N ASN A 48 -5.42 -2.42 15.26
CA ASN A 48 -5.78 -3.76 15.67
C ASN A 48 -7.16 -4.12 15.11
N PHE A 49 -7.29 -5.34 14.62
CA PHE A 49 -8.56 -5.92 14.22
C PHE A 49 -8.99 -6.97 15.24
N THR A 50 -10.27 -7.02 15.51
CA THR A 50 -10.86 -8.13 16.26
C THR A 50 -11.01 -9.34 15.32
N ASN A 51 -10.95 -10.53 15.91
CA ASN A 51 -11.08 -11.79 15.15
C ASN A 51 -12.54 -12.07 14.77
N ASP A 52 -13.15 -11.14 14.07
CA ASP A 52 -14.52 -11.28 13.55
C ASP A 52 -14.45 -11.25 12.02
N PRO A 53 -14.73 -12.39 11.35
CA PRO A 53 -14.65 -12.48 9.89
C PRO A 53 -15.68 -11.61 9.15
N LEU A 54 -16.65 -11.05 9.87
CA LEU A 54 -17.67 -10.20 9.29
C LEU A 54 -17.34 -8.71 9.41
N GLN A 55 -16.25 -8.34 10.09
CA GLN A 55 -15.89 -6.94 10.25
C GLN A 55 -14.92 -6.48 9.17
N SER A 56 -15.31 -5.43 8.52
CA SER A 56 -14.41 -4.63 7.69
C SER A 56 -14.09 -3.32 8.42
N LYS A 57 -12.88 -2.83 8.24
CA LYS A 57 -12.44 -1.57 8.80
C LYS A 57 -11.98 -0.64 7.70
N LEU A 58 -12.59 0.53 7.67
CA LEU A 58 -12.16 1.59 6.78
C LEU A 58 -10.79 2.10 7.22
N LEU A 59 -9.82 2.10 6.33
CA LEU A 59 -8.48 2.63 6.58
C LEU A 59 -8.36 4.06 6.09
N TYR A 60 -8.88 4.35 4.90
CA TYR A 60 -8.75 5.66 4.28
C TYR A 60 -9.89 5.94 3.31
N ARG A 61 -10.24 7.22 3.17
CA ARG A 61 -11.23 7.70 2.20
C ARG A 61 -10.62 8.72 1.26
N SER A 62 -11.15 8.80 0.05
CA SER A 62 -10.74 9.83 -0.91
C SER A 62 -11.05 11.26 -0.43
N ASP A 63 -12.07 11.41 0.40
CA ASP A 63 -12.39 12.70 1.01
C ASP A 63 -11.25 13.26 1.88
N ASP A 64 -10.43 12.37 2.42
CA ASP A 64 -9.26 12.73 3.22
C ASP A 64 -8.05 13.07 2.34
N ALA A 65 -8.12 12.76 1.05
CA ALA A 65 -7.08 13.08 0.09
C ALA A 65 -7.17 14.56 -0.28
N LEU A 66 -6.05 15.21 -0.22
CA LEU A 66 -6.00 16.66 -0.39
C LEU A 66 -5.76 17.09 -1.83
N THR A 67 -5.42 16.17 -2.69
CA THR A 67 -5.15 16.44 -4.10
C THR A 67 -5.47 15.22 -4.96
N ASN A 68 -5.97 15.46 -6.16
CA ASN A 68 -5.99 14.43 -7.19
C ASN A 68 -4.56 14.04 -7.54
N GLY A 69 -4.31 12.77 -7.70
CA GLY A 69 -2.99 12.30 -8.08
C GLY A 69 -2.74 10.87 -7.64
N SER A 70 -1.52 10.43 -7.82
CA SER A 70 -1.09 9.09 -7.44
C SER A 70 -0.61 9.09 -6.00
N ASN A 71 -1.53 8.87 -5.07
CA ASN A 71 -1.18 8.64 -3.67
C ASN A 71 -0.49 7.29 -3.54
N LYS A 72 0.37 7.14 -2.55
CA LYS A 72 1.07 5.89 -2.28
C LYS A 72 0.57 5.31 -0.97
N VAL A 73 0.17 4.06 -1.01
CA VAL A 73 -0.37 3.33 0.14
C VAL A 73 0.58 2.21 0.51
N TYR A 74 0.91 2.12 1.78
CA TYR A 74 1.67 1.02 2.35
C TYR A 74 0.85 0.32 3.42
N LEU A 75 0.72 -0.98 3.30
CA LEU A 75 0.03 -1.84 4.25
C LEU A 75 0.90 -3.04 4.59
N LYS A 76 0.91 -3.43 5.85
CA LYS A 76 1.60 -4.64 6.29
C LYS A 76 0.77 -5.39 7.33
N ASN A 77 0.69 -6.70 7.16
CA ASN A 77 0.15 -7.58 8.19
C ASN A 77 1.23 -7.89 9.22
N LEU A 78 1.04 -7.41 10.45
CA LEU A 78 2.00 -7.59 11.54
C LEU A 78 1.73 -8.84 12.38
N SER A 79 0.79 -9.71 11.98
CA SER A 79 0.55 -10.96 12.67
C SER A 79 1.78 -11.86 12.62
N ILE A 80 1.96 -12.65 13.66
CA ILE A 80 2.97 -13.70 13.75
C ILE A 80 2.38 -15.10 13.53
N ILE A 81 1.07 -15.18 13.30
CA ILE A 81 0.36 -16.45 13.10
C ILE A 81 0.22 -16.68 11.60
N PRO A 82 0.89 -17.69 11.02
CA PRO A 82 0.99 -17.82 9.56
C PRO A 82 -0.34 -17.96 8.81
N ALA A 83 -1.39 -18.47 9.46
CA ALA A 83 -2.70 -18.63 8.83
C ALA A 83 -3.56 -17.36 8.84
N GLU A 84 -3.19 -16.34 9.58
CA GLU A 84 -3.94 -15.09 9.64
C GLU A 84 -3.69 -14.22 8.42
N PHE A 85 -4.75 -13.67 7.87
CA PHE A 85 -4.66 -12.78 6.71
C PHE A 85 -5.70 -11.67 6.78
N PHE A 86 -5.40 -10.59 6.08
CA PHE A 86 -6.37 -9.54 5.74
C PHE A 86 -6.67 -9.57 4.26
N THR A 87 -7.91 -9.30 3.92
CA THR A 87 -8.30 -9.04 2.54
C THR A 87 -8.37 -7.53 2.34
N ILE A 88 -7.71 -7.04 1.31
CA ILE A 88 -7.70 -5.62 0.97
C ILE A 88 -8.77 -5.36 -0.08
N TYR A 89 -9.60 -4.36 0.17
CA TYR A 89 -10.62 -3.88 -0.77
C TYR A 89 -10.35 -2.42 -1.11
N ILE A 90 -10.54 -2.09 -2.37
CA ILE A 90 -10.63 -0.71 -2.84
C ILE A 90 -12.01 -0.52 -3.44
N ASP A 91 -12.80 0.34 -2.84
CA ASP A 91 -14.18 0.65 -3.27
C ASP A 91 -15.03 -0.60 -3.53
N GLN A 92 -15.04 -1.52 -2.57
CA GLN A 92 -15.75 -2.81 -2.61
C GLN A 92 -15.15 -3.88 -3.55
N GLU A 93 -14.11 -3.55 -4.29
CA GLU A 93 -13.41 -4.53 -5.13
C GLU A 93 -12.27 -5.19 -4.38
N GLU A 94 -12.25 -6.52 -4.36
CA GLU A 94 -11.19 -7.27 -3.71
C GLU A 94 -9.89 -7.15 -4.50
N MET A 95 -8.85 -6.68 -3.83
CA MET A 95 -7.53 -6.53 -4.41
C MET A 95 -6.64 -7.74 -4.16
N GLY A 96 -6.72 -8.32 -2.95
CA GLY A 96 -5.88 -9.45 -2.58
C GLY A 96 -5.80 -9.65 -1.08
N ARG A 97 -4.98 -10.63 -0.69
CA ARG A 97 -4.77 -10.98 0.72
C ARG A 97 -3.33 -10.76 1.14
N LEU A 98 -3.17 -10.26 2.35
CA LEU A 98 -1.89 -10.17 3.04
C LEU A 98 -1.87 -11.18 4.19
N TYR A 99 -1.11 -12.23 4.05
CA TYR A 99 -0.84 -13.16 5.14
C TYR A 99 0.15 -12.57 6.14
N ALA A 100 0.37 -13.26 7.25
CA ALA A 100 1.27 -12.80 8.30
C ALA A 100 2.66 -12.45 7.73
N GLY A 101 3.12 -11.23 7.96
CA GLY A 101 4.38 -10.73 7.46
C GLY A 101 4.34 -10.13 6.06
N ASP A 102 3.28 -10.38 5.28
CA ASP A 102 3.16 -9.82 3.95
C ASP A 102 2.94 -8.31 4.00
N PHE A 103 3.37 -7.65 2.95
CA PHE A 103 3.12 -6.22 2.77
C PHE A 103 2.64 -5.92 1.35
N ALA A 104 1.98 -4.77 1.20
CA ALA A 104 1.61 -4.21 -0.08
C ALA A 104 2.03 -2.75 -0.15
N PHE A 105 2.49 -2.34 -1.31
CA PHE A 105 2.78 -0.95 -1.63
C PHE A 105 2.23 -0.68 -3.02
N PHE A 106 1.29 0.25 -3.14
CA PHE A 106 0.59 0.48 -4.39
C PHE A 106 0.18 1.94 -4.56
N PRO A 107 0.05 2.41 -5.81
CA PRO A 107 -0.54 3.70 -6.08
C PRO A 107 -2.06 3.65 -5.95
N TRP A 108 -2.64 4.72 -5.45
CA TRP A 108 -4.09 4.89 -5.38
C TRP A 108 -4.45 6.29 -5.86
N THR A 109 -5.31 6.34 -6.88
CA THR A 109 -5.79 7.61 -7.40
C THR A 109 -7.05 8.02 -6.65
N ALA A 110 -6.92 9.02 -5.80
CA ALA A 110 -8.06 9.62 -5.14
C ALA A 110 -8.58 10.77 -5.99
N THR A 111 -9.86 10.77 -6.29
CA THR A 111 -10.51 11.83 -7.06
C THR A 111 -11.37 12.68 -6.14
N ALA A 112 -11.14 13.98 -6.11
CA ALA A 112 -11.94 14.90 -5.29
C ALA A 112 -13.42 14.80 -5.67
N GLY A 113 -14.28 14.66 -4.67
CA GLY A 113 -15.73 14.57 -4.83
C GLY A 113 -16.25 13.17 -5.13
N VAL A 114 -15.40 12.19 -5.31
CA VAL A 114 -15.77 10.77 -5.42
C VAL A 114 -15.32 10.05 -4.16
N LYS A 115 -16.24 9.35 -3.51
CA LYS A 115 -15.91 8.60 -2.28
C LYS A 115 -15.36 7.23 -2.63
N GLU A 116 -14.09 7.14 -2.75
CA GLU A 116 -13.37 5.87 -2.86
C GLU A 116 -12.85 5.46 -1.48
N THR A 117 -12.92 4.18 -1.17
CA THR A 117 -12.55 3.65 0.15
C THR A 117 -11.70 2.39 0.00
N PHE A 118 -10.84 2.14 0.95
CA PHE A 118 -10.12 0.86 1.09
C PHE A 118 -9.88 0.51 2.57
#